data_248d73b7a50a3cae31e1d443326acd51
#
_entry.id   248d73b7a50a3cae31e1d443326acd51
#
_cell.length_a   1.000
_cell.length_b   1.000
_cell.length_c   1.000
_cell.angle_alpha   90.00
_cell.angle_beta   90.00
_cell.angle_gamma   90.00
#
_symmetry.space_group_name_H-M   'P 1'
#
loop_
_entity.id
_entity.type
_entity.pdbx_description
1 polymer ?
#
loop_
_entity_poly.entity_id
_entity_poly.type
_entity_poly.pdbx_seq_one_letter_code
_entity_poly.pdbx_strand_id
1 'polypeptide(L)'
;MSTVILAEKPSQALAYASALKQSTKKDGYFEIKDPLFTDETFITFGFGHLVELAEPGHYDEKWQNWKLESLPIFPDRYDFEVATDKKKQFKIVAELLKQANTIIVATDSDREGENIAWSIIHKANAFSKDKTYKRLWINSLEKDVIRSGFQNLQPGMNYYPFYQEAQTRQIADWLIGMNASPLYTLNLQQKGVQGTFSLGRVQTPTLYLIYQRQEAIENFKKEPFFEVEASIKVNQGSFKGVLSPTQRFKSQEELLSFVSSKQAKIGNQEGRIADVQTKEKKTNSPSLFSLSSLQSKVNQLYKATASQTLKAMQGLYEAKLLSYPRTDTPFITENEFAYLKANFGKYSGFLGLDLEMVQTEPRKRYVDGSKVQEHHAIIPTKQVPTESALAKMDDLQRKIYALVVKTTVAMFLPDYLYEETKIQT
;
A
#
# COMPACT_ATOMS: atom_id res chain seq x y z
N MET A 1 15.14 17.79 32.52
CA MET A 1 14.12 17.02 31.80
C MET A 1 14.71 16.61 30.47
N SER A 2 14.29 15.48 29.93
CA SER A 2 14.79 15.03 28.62
C SER A 2 13.66 14.54 27.73
N THR A 3 13.80 14.75 26.43
CA THR A 3 12.89 14.33 25.38
C THR A 3 13.57 13.27 24.51
N VAL A 4 12.91 12.15 24.28
CA VAL A 4 13.40 11.10 23.38
C VAL A 4 12.42 10.90 22.24
N ILE A 5 12.93 11.00 21.01
CA ILE A 5 12.23 10.77 19.77
C ILE A 5 12.60 9.35 19.30
N LEU A 6 11.62 8.46 19.22
CA LEU A 6 11.81 7.09 18.80
C LEU A 6 11.39 6.90 17.35
N ALA A 7 12.36 6.75 16.46
CA ALA A 7 12.17 6.44 15.05
C ALA A 7 12.15 4.92 14.81
N GLU A 8 11.56 4.47 13.71
CA GLU A 8 11.48 3.05 13.36
C GLU A 8 12.82 2.47 12.89
N LYS A 9 13.60 3.28 12.17
CA LYS A 9 14.84 2.83 11.52
C LYS A 9 15.87 3.95 11.41
N PRO A 10 17.17 3.59 11.20
CA PRO A 10 18.25 4.56 11.14
C PRO A 10 18.07 5.66 10.07
N SER A 11 17.55 5.30 8.90
CA SER A 11 17.31 6.25 7.80
C SER A 11 16.31 7.33 8.18
N GLN A 12 15.25 6.95 8.90
CA GLN A 12 14.22 7.85 9.40
C GLN A 12 14.78 8.77 10.51
N ALA A 13 15.52 8.20 11.47
CA ALA A 13 16.20 8.98 12.51
C ALA A 13 17.16 10.02 11.90
N LEU A 14 17.91 9.64 10.87
CA LEU A 14 18.80 10.57 10.14
C LEU A 14 18.00 11.66 9.42
N ALA A 15 16.83 11.33 8.83
CA ALA A 15 15.98 12.34 8.19
C ALA A 15 15.48 13.37 9.21
N TYR A 16 15.06 12.93 10.39
CA TYR A 16 14.64 13.81 11.49
C TYR A 16 15.80 14.69 11.99
N ALA A 17 16.95 14.07 12.29
CA ALA A 17 18.13 14.78 12.72
C ALA A 17 18.60 15.84 11.70
N SER A 18 18.52 15.52 10.40
CA SER A 18 18.89 16.43 9.31
C SER A 18 17.90 17.57 9.09
N ALA A 19 16.67 17.45 9.56
CA ALA A 19 15.66 18.49 9.47
C ALA A 19 15.77 19.51 10.62
N LEU A 20 16.47 19.16 11.70
CA LEU A 20 16.67 20.00 12.88
C LEU A 20 17.98 20.81 12.78
N LYS A 21 18.07 21.87 13.59
CA LYS A 21 19.11 22.90 13.45
C LYS A 21 20.53 22.36 13.67
N GLN A 22 20.71 21.52 14.69
CA GLN A 22 22.00 20.92 15.02
C GLN A 22 21.80 19.50 15.55
N SER A 23 22.57 18.56 15.02
CA SER A 23 22.57 17.17 15.46
C SER A 23 23.99 16.62 15.57
N THR A 24 24.25 15.81 16.60
CA THR A 24 25.52 15.10 16.80
C THR A 24 25.22 13.60 16.82
N LYS A 25 25.81 12.86 15.89
CA LYS A 25 25.64 11.40 15.80
C LYS A 25 26.45 10.69 16.90
N LYS A 26 25.81 9.75 17.57
CA LYS A 26 26.40 8.83 18.55
C LYS A 26 26.13 7.38 18.12
N ASP A 27 26.66 6.41 18.87
CA ASP A 27 26.34 5.01 18.64
C ASP A 27 24.88 4.72 19.04
N GLY A 28 24.04 4.43 18.07
CA GLY A 28 22.62 4.11 18.25
C GLY A 28 21.65 5.29 18.44
N TYR A 29 22.11 6.55 18.42
CA TYR A 29 21.24 7.72 18.55
C TYR A 29 21.89 9.04 18.05
N PHE A 30 21.12 10.13 18.07
CA PHE A 30 21.58 11.51 17.81
C PHE A 30 21.23 12.40 18.99
N GLU A 31 22.17 13.26 19.40
CA GLU A 31 21.90 14.39 20.28
C GLU A 31 21.43 15.59 19.46
N ILE A 32 20.38 16.26 19.91
CA ILE A 32 19.73 17.33 19.16
C ILE A 32 19.76 18.66 19.93
N LYS A 33 20.06 19.74 19.21
CA LYS A 33 19.89 21.10 19.69
C LYS A 33 19.06 21.88 18.67
N ASP A 34 17.80 22.11 18.98
CA ASP A 34 16.87 22.87 18.13
C ASP A 34 15.88 23.64 19.01
N PRO A 35 15.55 24.91 18.68
CA PRO A 35 14.59 25.71 19.44
C PRO A 35 13.19 25.13 19.58
N LEU A 36 12.85 24.11 18.77
CA LEU A 36 11.59 23.37 18.92
C LEU A 36 11.51 22.57 20.23
N PHE A 37 12.63 22.29 20.84
CA PHE A 37 12.72 21.51 22.07
C PHE A 37 13.46 22.33 23.14
N THR A 38 12.83 22.44 24.30
CA THR A 38 13.39 23.20 25.45
C THR A 38 14.31 22.34 26.32
N ASP A 39 14.16 21.01 26.21
CA ASP A 39 14.87 20.03 27.01
C ASP A 39 16.02 19.39 26.22
N GLU A 40 16.89 18.68 26.94
CA GLU A 40 17.87 17.79 26.33
C GLU A 40 17.16 16.75 25.46
N THR A 41 17.47 16.71 24.17
CA THR A 41 16.69 15.96 23.21
C THR A 41 17.55 14.95 22.45
N PHE A 42 17.05 13.73 22.35
CA PHE A 42 17.69 12.62 21.66
C PHE A 42 16.77 12.03 20.60
N ILE A 43 17.33 11.60 19.47
CA ILE A 43 16.64 10.78 18.48
C ILE A 43 17.29 9.41 18.49
N THR A 44 16.56 8.39 18.86
CA THR A 44 16.98 6.99 18.76
C THR A 44 16.09 6.22 17.80
N PHE A 45 16.44 4.96 17.51
CA PHE A 45 15.76 4.19 16.46
C PHE A 45 15.79 2.68 16.72
N GLY A 46 14.81 2.01 16.16
CA GLY A 46 14.83 0.56 15.98
C GLY A 46 15.52 0.15 14.68
N PHE A 47 15.49 -1.16 14.40
CA PHE A 47 15.74 -1.76 13.11
C PHE A 47 14.47 -2.45 12.62
N GLY A 48 13.34 -1.68 12.61
CA GLY A 48 12.01 -2.24 12.67
C GLY A 48 11.74 -2.80 14.05
N HIS A 49 11.09 -3.96 14.14
CA HIS A 49 10.89 -4.64 15.42
C HIS A 49 12.21 -4.95 16.13
N LEU A 50 12.38 -4.44 17.34
CA LEU A 50 13.42 -4.87 18.29
C LEU A 50 12.90 -5.93 19.26
N VAL A 51 11.59 -6.07 19.33
CA VAL A 51 10.85 -6.93 20.27
C VAL A 51 9.90 -7.82 19.47
N GLU A 52 9.83 -9.08 19.80
CA GLU A 52 8.99 -10.10 19.15
C GLU A 52 8.31 -10.99 20.20
N LEU A 53 7.25 -11.70 19.82
CA LEU A 53 6.60 -12.68 20.69
C LEU A 53 7.56 -13.82 21.01
N ALA A 54 7.58 -14.26 22.26
CA ALA A 54 8.40 -15.37 22.71
C ALA A 54 7.99 -16.67 21.99
N GLU A 55 8.98 -17.52 21.77
CA GLU A 55 8.78 -18.86 21.19
C GLU A 55 7.98 -19.77 22.15
N PRO A 56 7.25 -20.77 21.64
CA PRO A 56 6.44 -21.65 22.47
C PRO A 56 7.19 -22.29 23.63
N GLY A 57 8.44 -22.70 23.44
CA GLY A 57 9.29 -23.29 24.49
C GLY A 57 9.63 -22.37 25.65
N HIS A 58 9.43 -21.06 25.51
CA HIS A 58 9.56 -20.08 26.57
C HIS A 58 8.47 -20.28 27.67
N TYR A 59 7.29 -20.71 27.27
CA TYR A 59 6.15 -20.84 28.17
C TYR A 59 6.08 -22.22 28.86
N ASP A 60 6.41 -23.27 28.07
CA ASP A 60 6.39 -24.64 28.55
C ASP A 60 7.39 -25.49 27.75
N GLU A 61 8.26 -26.24 28.45
CA GLU A 61 9.28 -27.10 27.82
C GLU A 61 8.67 -28.14 26.87
N LYS A 62 7.43 -28.59 27.12
CA LYS A 62 6.72 -29.53 26.22
C LYS A 62 6.46 -28.95 24.82
N TRP A 63 6.46 -27.64 24.67
CA TRP A 63 6.24 -26.91 23.40
C TRP A 63 7.55 -26.56 22.68
N GLN A 64 8.72 -26.91 23.25
CA GLN A 64 10.02 -26.65 22.62
C GLN A 64 10.17 -27.35 21.27
N ASN A 65 9.64 -28.58 21.17
CA ASN A 65 9.64 -29.35 19.94
C ASN A 65 8.21 -29.67 19.49
N TRP A 66 8.03 -29.68 18.18
CA TRP A 66 6.71 -29.99 17.61
C TRP A 66 6.34 -31.46 17.85
N LYS A 67 5.24 -31.68 18.56
CA LYS A 67 4.64 -32.99 18.82
C LYS A 67 3.12 -32.84 18.81
N LEU A 68 2.40 -33.83 18.23
CA LEU A 68 0.94 -33.78 18.18
C LEU A 68 0.30 -33.77 19.56
N GLU A 69 0.87 -34.54 20.49
CA GLU A 69 0.40 -34.63 21.88
C GLU A 69 0.63 -33.36 22.70
N SER A 70 1.49 -32.47 22.22
CA SER A 70 1.74 -31.16 22.87
C SER A 70 0.80 -30.03 22.42
N LEU A 71 -0.04 -30.31 21.43
CA LEU A 71 -1.04 -29.35 20.95
C LEU A 71 -2.33 -29.42 21.78
N PRO A 72 -3.05 -28.32 21.96
CA PRO A 72 -2.75 -26.99 21.45
C PRO A 72 -1.69 -26.23 22.27
N ILE A 73 -0.94 -25.34 21.60
CA ILE A 73 -0.06 -24.36 22.22
C ILE A 73 -0.95 -23.14 22.56
N PHE A 74 -1.22 -22.96 23.84
CA PHE A 74 -2.10 -21.89 24.31
C PHE A 74 -1.63 -21.37 25.66
N PRO A 75 -0.66 -20.44 25.70
CA PRO A 75 -0.15 -19.88 26.94
C PRO A 75 -1.19 -18.96 27.59
N ASP A 76 -1.20 -18.90 28.94
CA ASP A 76 -2.12 -18.03 29.71
C ASP A 76 -1.85 -16.54 29.51
N ARG A 77 -0.61 -16.20 29.13
CA ARG A 77 -0.16 -14.84 28.82
C ARG A 77 0.80 -14.85 27.64
N TYR A 78 1.00 -13.72 27.02
CA TYR A 78 1.91 -13.56 25.90
C TYR A 78 3.07 -12.65 26.29
N ASP A 79 4.26 -13.22 26.31
CA ASP A 79 5.50 -12.52 26.64
C ASP A 79 6.20 -12.05 25.37
N PHE A 80 6.86 -10.91 25.48
CA PHE A 80 7.62 -10.32 24.39
C PHE A 80 9.11 -10.33 24.76
N GLU A 81 9.97 -10.71 23.83
CA GLU A 81 11.41 -10.80 24.01
C GLU A 81 12.16 -9.90 23.05
N VAL A 82 13.37 -9.51 23.45
CA VAL A 82 14.25 -8.74 22.57
C VAL A 82 14.91 -9.69 21.58
N ALA A 83 14.76 -9.42 20.30
CA ALA A 83 15.40 -10.19 19.23
C ALA A 83 16.91 -10.31 19.47
N THR A 84 17.44 -11.52 19.34
CA THR A 84 18.79 -11.86 19.79
C THR A 84 19.88 -11.00 19.14
N ASP A 85 19.74 -10.72 17.84
CA ASP A 85 20.66 -9.90 17.04
C ASP A 85 20.53 -8.39 17.30
N LYS A 86 19.49 -7.96 18.03
CA LYS A 86 19.16 -6.54 18.25
C LYS A 86 19.37 -6.07 19.68
N LYS A 87 19.88 -6.94 20.56
CA LYS A 87 20.07 -6.65 21.99
C LYS A 87 20.91 -5.40 22.25
N LYS A 88 21.97 -5.15 21.46
CA LYS A 88 22.82 -3.97 21.62
C LYS A 88 22.02 -2.67 21.41
N GLN A 89 21.30 -2.58 20.32
CA GLN A 89 20.49 -1.39 20.00
C GLN A 89 19.34 -1.23 21.00
N PHE A 90 18.66 -2.33 21.36
CA PHE A 90 17.60 -2.27 22.34
C PHE A 90 18.08 -1.70 23.69
N LYS A 91 19.28 -2.07 24.16
CA LYS A 91 19.85 -1.54 25.40
C LYS A 91 19.99 -0.03 25.36
N ILE A 92 20.54 0.52 24.27
CA ILE A 92 20.68 1.98 24.07
C ILE A 92 19.31 2.68 24.09
N VAL A 93 18.37 2.16 23.31
CA VAL A 93 17.00 2.70 23.24
C VAL A 93 16.32 2.66 24.60
N ALA A 94 16.43 1.53 25.33
CA ALA A 94 15.81 1.35 26.63
C ALA A 94 16.38 2.31 27.69
N GLU A 95 17.68 2.54 27.69
CA GLU A 95 18.33 3.49 28.62
C GLU A 95 17.84 4.93 28.39
N LEU A 96 17.78 5.36 27.14
CA LEU A 96 17.26 6.69 26.78
C LEU A 96 15.77 6.82 27.14
N LEU A 97 14.94 5.84 26.80
CA LEU A 97 13.49 5.88 27.08
C LEU A 97 13.20 5.90 28.59
N LYS A 98 13.97 5.16 29.40
CA LYS A 98 13.81 5.17 30.87
C LYS A 98 14.05 6.54 31.48
N GLN A 99 15.07 7.25 30.99
CA GLN A 99 15.47 8.56 31.50
C GLN A 99 14.58 9.70 30.99
N ALA A 100 13.85 9.47 29.90
CA ALA A 100 13.02 10.50 29.28
C ALA A 100 11.80 10.89 30.13
N ASN A 101 11.53 12.20 30.23
CA ASN A 101 10.27 12.73 30.72
C ASN A 101 9.21 12.77 29.61
N THR A 102 9.65 13.09 28.38
CA THR A 102 8.79 13.10 27.19
C THR A 102 9.29 12.07 26.18
N ILE A 103 8.40 11.22 25.70
CA ILE A 103 8.67 10.27 24.62
C ILE A 103 7.80 10.66 23.42
N ILE A 104 8.48 10.92 22.28
CA ILE A 104 7.82 11.20 21.01
C ILE A 104 7.90 9.94 20.16
N VAL A 105 6.77 9.28 19.94
CA VAL A 105 6.64 8.19 18.98
C VAL A 105 6.71 8.78 17.57
N ALA A 106 7.75 8.43 16.84
CA ALA A 106 8.06 8.97 15.52
C ALA A 106 8.41 7.83 14.53
N THR A 107 7.84 6.66 14.74
CA THR A 107 7.80 5.53 13.79
C THR A 107 6.88 5.83 12.62
N ASP A 108 6.85 4.98 11.61
CA ASP A 108 5.94 5.14 10.47
C ASP A 108 4.49 5.35 10.96
N SER A 109 3.73 6.16 10.23
CA SER A 109 2.40 6.60 10.66
C SER A 109 1.35 5.56 10.30
N ASP A 110 1.50 4.34 10.84
CA ASP A 110 0.58 3.22 10.67
C ASP A 110 0.51 2.34 11.93
N ARG A 111 -0.36 1.35 11.94
CA ARG A 111 -0.55 0.41 13.06
C ARG A 111 0.72 -0.37 13.39
N GLU A 112 1.51 -0.70 12.38
CA GLU A 112 2.77 -1.43 12.55
C GLU A 112 3.83 -0.57 13.23
N GLY A 113 3.94 0.71 12.84
CA GLY A 113 4.80 1.68 13.50
C GLY A 113 4.40 1.89 14.96
N GLU A 114 3.11 1.94 15.29
CA GLU A 114 2.63 1.98 16.67
C GLU A 114 3.03 0.71 17.43
N ASN A 115 2.86 -0.48 16.81
CA ASN A 115 3.27 -1.75 17.44
C ASN A 115 4.76 -1.78 17.75
N ILE A 116 5.59 -1.36 16.80
CA ILE A 116 7.05 -1.28 16.98
C ILE A 116 7.40 -0.37 18.16
N ALA A 117 6.87 0.84 18.18
CA ALA A 117 7.21 1.83 19.20
C ALA A 117 6.76 1.41 20.61
N TRP A 118 5.48 1.05 20.75
CA TRP A 118 4.92 0.74 22.06
C TRP A 118 5.45 -0.59 22.62
N SER A 119 5.71 -1.59 21.77
CA SER A 119 6.38 -2.83 22.20
C SER A 119 7.77 -2.55 22.78
N ILE A 120 8.53 -1.63 22.16
CA ILE A 120 9.83 -1.20 22.66
C ILE A 120 9.68 -0.46 24.00
N ILE A 121 8.72 0.50 24.10
CA ILE A 121 8.47 1.29 25.30
C ILE A 121 8.07 0.38 26.48
N HIS A 122 7.17 -0.58 26.24
CA HIS A 122 6.75 -1.55 27.26
C HIS A 122 7.90 -2.48 27.67
N LYS A 123 8.61 -3.06 26.71
CA LYS A 123 9.74 -3.98 27.00
C LYS A 123 10.90 -3.27 27.70
N ALA A 124 11.09 -1.98 27.42
CA ALA A 124 12.05 -1.15 28.13
C ALA A 124 11.61 -0.79 29.57
N ASN A 125 10.40 -1.15 30.02
CA ASN A 125 9.80 -0.67 31.27
C ASN A 125 9.81 0.88 31.36
N ALA A 126 9.57 1.53 30.21
CA ALA A 126 9.56 2.98 30.11
C ALA A 126 8.14 3.57 30.06
N PHE A 127 7.09 2.73 30.10
CA PHE A 127 5.72 3.16 30.18
C PHE A 127 5.35 3.51 31.63
N SER A 128 5.02 4.79 31.87
CA SER A 128 4.66 5.31 33.19
C SER A 128 3.69 6.46 33.05
N LYS A 129 2.82 6.66 34.05
CA LYS A 129 1.87 7.78 34.12
C LYS A 129 2.56 9.14 34.31
N ASP A 130 3.80 9.13 34.79
CA ASP A 130 4.58 10.35 35.05
C ASP A 130 5.28 10.88 33.79
N LYS A 131 5.18 10.16 32.67
CA LYS A 131 5.77 10.54 31.40
C LYS A 131 4.75 11.12 30.44
N THR A 132 5.21 12.04 29.61
CA THR A 132 4.41 12.59 28.52
C THR A 132 4.68 11.81 27.23
N TYR A 133 3.61 11.35 26.58
CA TYR A 133 3.70 10.67 25.28
C TYR A 133 3.12 11.57 24.21
N LYS A 134 3.91 11.79 23.16
CA LYS A 134 3.51 12.54 21.97
C LYS A 134 3.71 11.72 20.72
N ARG A 135 3.00 12.07 19.64
CA ARG A 135 3.06 11.39 18.34
C ARG A 135 3.40 12.37 17.23
N LEU A 136 4.44 12.05 16.48
CA LEU A 136 4.76 12.67 15.20
C LEU A 136 4.07 11.88 14.08
N TRP A 137 2.98 12.43 13.54
CA TRP A 137 2.21 11.79 12.45
C TRP A 137 2.44 12.55 11.16
N ILE A 138 3.26 12.00 10.26
CA ILE A 138 3.65 12.65 9.00
C ILE A 138 3.66 11.64 7.85
N ASN A 139 3.37 12.12 6.63
CA ASN A 139 3.27 11.32 5.42
C ASN A 139 4.45 11.51 4.44
N SER A 140 5.43 12.34 4.82
CA SER A 140 6.63 12.61 4.03
C SER A 140 7.82 12.90 4.94
N LEU A 141 9.03 12.57 4.48
CA LEU A 141 10.30 12.83 5.17
C LEU A 141 10.99 14.12 4.67
N GLU A 142 10.27 15.01 3.98
CA GLU A 142 10.76 16.34 3.62
C GLU A 142 11.00 17.18 4.86
N LYS A 143 12.05 18.03 4.83
CA LYS A 143 12.46 18.82 6.00
C LYS A 143 11.34 19.71 6.55
N ASP A 144 10.59 20.35 5.67
CA ASP A 144 9.50 21.26 6.06
C ASP A 144 8.36 20.50 6.72
N VAL A 145 8.03 19.30 6.21
CA VAL A 145 6.99 18.42 6.76
C VAL A 145 7.41 17.93 8.14
N ILE A 146 8.67 17.48 8.30
CA ILE A 146 9.22 17.05 9.60
C ILE A 146 9.16 18.19 10.60
N ARG A 147 9.62 19.39 10.25
CA ARG A 147 9.61 20.55 11.16
C ARG A 147 8.20 20.96 11.55
N SER A 148 7.30 21.04 10.59
CA SER A 148 5.88 21.32 10.84
C SER A 148 5.25 20.22 11.73
N GLY A 149 5.58 18.96 11.51
CA GLY A 149 5.11 17.84 12.32
C GLY A 149 5.58 17.96 13.78
N PHE A 150 6.84 18.31 14.03
CA PHE A 150 7.35 18.54 15.38
C PHE A 150 6.72 19.77 16.07
N GLN A 151 6.27 20.76 15.31
CA GLN A 151 5.50 21.89 15.85
C GLN A 151 4.07 21.50 16.23
N ASN A 152 3.52 20.46 15.60
CA ASN A 152 2.12 20.06 15.71
C ASN A 152 1.96 18.63 16.25
N LEU A 153 2.81 18.23 17.21
CA LEU A 153 2.74 16.90 17.84
C LEU A 153 1.39 16.66 18.48
N GLN A 154 0.86 15.46 18.23
CA GLN A 154 -0.40 15.00 18.81
C GLN A 154 -0.18 14.28 20.14
N PRO A 155 -1.21 14.16 21.01
CA PRO A 155 -1.14 13.29 22.18
C PRO A 155 -0.93 11.83 21.77
N GLY A 156 0.15 11.19 22.25
CA GLY A 156 0.51 9.82 21.87
C GLY A 156 -0.55 8.78 22.21
N MET A 157 -1.28 8.99 23.31
CA MET A 157 -2.31 8.07 23.74
C MET A 157 -3.54 8.00 22.81
N ASN A 158 -3.73 8.99 21.95
CA ASN A 158 -4.78 8.93 20.92
C ASN A 158 -4.53 7.81 19.89
N TYR A 159 -3.27 7.39 19.73
CA TYR A 159 -2.82 6.36 18.77
C TYR A 159 -2.57 5.01 19.46
N TYR A 160 -2.64 4.95 20.76
CA TYR A 160 -2.47 3.70 21.53
C TYR A 160 -3.45 2.59 21.14
N PRO A 161 -4.70 2.84 20.75
CA PRO A 161 -5.59 1.81 20.21
C PRO A 161 -5.06 1.10 18.96
N PHE A 162 -4.31 1.78 18.08
CA PHE A 162 -3.66 1.15 16.92
C PHE A 162 -2.60 0.12 17.34
N TYR A 163 -1.86 0.43 18.41
CA TYR A 163 -0.94 -0.55 19.02
C TYR A 163 -1.70 -1.77 19.52
N GLN A 164 -2.81 -1.58 20.25
CA GLN A 164 -3.60 -2.68 20.78
C GLN A 164 -4.18 -3.56 19.67
N GLU A 165 -4.65 -2.95 18.59
CA GLU A 165 -5.11 -3.67 17.40
C GLU A 165 -3.99 -4.50 16.76
N ALA A 166 -2.84 -3.88 16.51
CA ALA A 166 -1.69 -4.54 15.88
C ALA A 166 -1.13 -5.67 16.76
N GLN A 167 -1.04 -5.46 18.07
CA GLN A 167 -0.61 -6.49 19.02
C GLN A 167 -1.58 -7.67 19.07
N THR A 168 -2.89 -7.39 19.12
CA THR A 168 -3.92 -8.45 19.09
C THR A 168 -3.82 -9.28 17.80
N ARG A 169 -3.62 -8.60 16.66
CA ARG A 169 -3.39 -9.27 15.39
C ARG A 169 -2.12 -10.13 15.40
N GLN A 170 -1.02 -9.61 15.95
CA GLN A 170 0.24 -10.34 16.07
C GLN A 170 0.09 -11.61 16.91
N ILE A 171 -0.62 -11.53 18.05
CA ILE A 171 -0.93 -12.68 18.90
C ILE A 171 -1.81 -13.69 18.16
N ALA A 172 -2.84 -13.23 17.47
CA ALA A 172 -3.72 -14.11 16.69
C ALA A 172 -2.96 -14.84 15.56
N ASP A 173 -2.08 -14.13 14.86
CA ASP A 173 -1.23 -14.72 13.82
C ASP A 173 -0.24 -15.74 14.41
N TRP A 174 0.35 -15.44 15.56
CA TRP A 174 1.23 -16.36 16.31
C TRP A 174 0.47 -17.63 16.75
N LEU A 175 -0.72 -17.48 17.35
CA LEU A 175 -1.54 -18.61 17.79
C LEU A 175 -1.90 -19.55 16.64
N ILE A 176 -2.36 -19.00 15.52
CA ILE A 176 -2.70 -19.81 14.35
C ILE A 176 -1.46 -20.46 13.76
N GLY A 177 -0.36 -19.71 13.61
CA GLY A 177 0.89 -20.21 13.06
C GLY A 177 1.49 -21.33 13.88
N MET A 178 1.59 -21.13 15.20
CA MET A 178 2.23 -22.06 16.14
C MET A 178 1.40 -23.34 16.41
N ASN A 179 0.11 -23.32 16.11
CA ASN A 179 -0.73 -24.52 16.23
C ASN A 179 -0.96 -25.22 14.87
N ALA A 180 -1.35 -24.46 13.85
CA ALA A 180 -1.70 -25.05 12.58
C ALA A 180 -0.48 -25.60 11.80
N SER A 181 0.66 -24.90 11.84
CA SER A 181 1.85 -25.36 11.13
C SER A 181 2.40 -26.69 11.68
N PRO A 182 2.58 -26.88 12.99
CA PRO A 182 2.95 -28.18 13.54
C PRO A 182 1.92 -29.27 13.25
N LEU A 183 0.62 -28.96 13.46
CA LEU A 183 -0.46 -29.93 13.25
C LEU A 183 -0.44 -30.50 11.82
N TYR A 184 -0.42 -29.64 10.82
CA TYR A 184 -0.43 -30.08 9.41
C TYR A 184 0.89 -30.70 8.99
N THR A 185 2.03 -30.13 9.41
CA THR A 185 3.34 -30.69 9.09
C THR A 185 3.49 -32.11 9.60
N LEU A 186 3.18 -32.35 10.88
CA LEU A 186 3.34 -33.67 11.49
C LEU A 186 2.37 -34.70 10.90
N ASN A 187 1.11 -34.32 10.63
CA ASN A 187 0.15 -35.21 9.99
C ASN A 187 0.57 -35.59 8.55
N LEU A 188 1.13 -34.66 7.80
CA LEU A 188 1.62 -34.92 6.45
C LEU A 188 2.88 -35.78 6.46
N GLN A 189 3.79 -35.55 7.41
CA GLN A 189 4.99 -36.36 7.61
C GLN A 189 4.64 -37.81 7.99
N GLN A 190 3.65 -38.05 8.83
CA GLN A 190 3.14 -39.40 9.13
C GLN A 190 2.60 -40.14 7.87
N LYS A 191 2.18 -39.38 6.87
CA LYS A 191 1.75 -39.94 5.57
C LYS A 191 2.87 -40.02 4.53
N GLY A 192 4.12 -39.79 4.95
CA GLY A 192 5.27 -39.90 4.07
C GLY A 192 5.60 -38.61 3.28
N VAL A 193 4.89 -37.51 3.50
CA VAL A 193 5.19 -36.23 2.84
C VAL A 193 6.30 -35.53 3.62
N GLN A 194 7.41 -35.25 2.96
CA GLN A 194 8.55 -34.56 3.60
C GLN A 194 8.43 -33.03 3.49
N GLY A 195 8.96 -32.33 4.49
CA GLY A 195 9.03 -30.88 4.52
C GLY A 195 8.31 -30.26 5.72
N THR A 196 8.42 -28.96 5.84
CA THR A 196 7.70 -28.14 6.83
C THR A 196 6.65 -27.32 6.12
N PHE A 197 5.42 -27.41 6.57
CA PHE A 197 4.25 -26.76 5.98
C PHE A 197 3.80 -25.64 6.92
N SER A 198 4.17 -24.41 6.61
CA SER A 198 3.74 -23.26 7.40
C SER A 198 2.32 -22.84 7.01
N LEU A 199 1.48 -22.66 8.01
CA LEU A 199 0.13 -22.13 7.85
C LEU A 199 0.00 -20.78 8.56
N GLY A 200 -0.78 -19.91 7.98
CA GLY A 200 -1.02 -18.60 8.55
C GLY A 200 -2.38 -18.04 8.14
N ARG A 201 -2.90 -17.16 8.96
CA ARG A 201 -4.23 -16.56 8.81
C ARG A 201 -4.43 -15.83 7.47
N VAL A 202 -3.38 -15.28 6.89
CA VAL A 202 -3.45 -14.57 5.61
C VAL A 202 -2.90 -15.41 4.46
N GLN A 203 -1.72 -16.03 4.64
CA GLN A 203 -1.07 -16.76 3.55
C GLN A 203 -1.86 -17.98 3.10
N THR A 204 -2.46 -18.74 4.01
CA THR A 204 -3.18 -19.98 3.67
C THR A 204 -4.48 -19.70 2.90
N PRO A 205 -5.37 -18.77 3.32
CA PRO A 205 -6.52 -18.39 2.51
C PRO A 205 -6.13 -17.81 1.15
N THR A 206 -5.04 -17.04 1.07
CA THR A 206 -4.55 -16.50 -0.21
C THR A 206 -4.10 -17.63 -1.15
N LEU A 207 -3.34 -18.60 -0.63
CA LEU A 207 -2.94 -19.80 -1.38
C LEU A 207 -4.16 -20.60 -1.85
N TYR A 208 -5.17 -20.73 -0.99
CA TYR A 208 -6.41 -21.44 -1.33
C TYR A 208 -7.18 -20.77 -2.48
N LEU A 209 -7.24 -19.44 -2.51
CA LEU A 209 -7.84 -18.71 -3.64
C LEU A 209 -7.09 -18.97 -4.95
N ILE A 210 -5.75 -19.01 -4.89
CA ILE A 210 -4.92 -19.35 -6.06
C ILE A 210 -5.19 -20.79 -6.51
N TYR A 211 -5.26 -21.73 -5.57
CA TYR A 211 -5.57 -23.13 -5.84
C TYR A 211 -6.96 -23.30 -6.50
N GLN A 212 -7.99 -22.66 -5.93
CA GLN A 212 -9.33 -22.69 -6.52
C GLN A 212 -9.34 -22.13 -7.96
N ARG A 213 -8.58 -21.08 -8.19
CA ARG A 213 -8.45 -20.52 -9.55
C ARG A 213 -7.76 -21.49 -10.50
N GLN A 214 -6.71 -22.16 -10.03
CA GLN A 214 -6.00 -23.18 -10.81
C GLN A 214 -6.91 -24.37 -11.14
N GLU A 215 -7.65 -24.88 -10.16
CA GLU A 215 -8.66 -25.92 -10.37
C GLU A 215 -9.71 -25.51 -11.41
N ALA A 216 -10.20 -24.28 -11.33
CA ALA A 216 -11.18 -23.75 -12.29
C ALA A 216 -10.61 -23.68 -13.72
N ILE A 217 -9.30 -23.44 -13.87
CA ILE A 217 -8.61 -23.44 -15.16
C ILE A 217 -8.42 -24.86 -15.69
N GLU A 218 -7.96 -25.78 -14.85
CA GLU A 218 -7.68 -27.18 -15.22
C GLU A 218 -8.96 -27.95 -15.54
N ASN A 219 -10.02 -27.71 -14.79
CA ASN A 219 -11.32 -28.33 -14.97
C ASN A 219 -12.24 -27.55 -15.93
N PHE A 220 -11.71 -26.53 -16.62
CA PHE A 220 -12.50 -25.71 -17.53
C PHE A 220 -13.05 -26.54 -18.69
N LYS A 221 -14.37 -26.60 -18.76
CA LYS A 221 -15.09 -27.24 -19.88
C LYS A 221 -15.51 -26.16 -20.88
N LYS A 222 -15.11 -26.35 -22.13
CA LYS A 222 -15.52 -25.45 -23.20
C LYS A 222 -17.01 -25.66 -23.48
N GLU A 223 -17.79 -24.62 -23.29
CA GLU A 223 -19.19 -24.58 -23.68
C GLU A 223 -19.30 -23.68 -24.91
N PRO A 224 -19.67 -24.26 -26.09
CA PRO A 224 -19.89 -23.44 -27.28
C PRO A 224 -21.14 -22.56 -27.09
N PHE A 225 -21.08 -21.36 -27.57
CA PHE A 225 -22.23 -20.48 -27.66
C PHE A 225 -22.24 -19.79 -29.01
N PHE A 226 -23.41 -19.29 -29.39
CA PHE A 226 -23.64 -18.64 -30.66
C PHE A 226 -24.13 -17.22 -30.39
N GLU A 227 -23.66 -16.25 -31.18
CA GLU A 227 -24.08 -14.86 -31.14
C GLU A 227 -24.44 -14.39 -32.54
N VAL A 228 -25.29 -13.37 -32.66
CA VAL A 228 -25.65 -12.77 -33.92
C VAL A 228 -24.77 -11.55 -34.14
N GLU A 229 -24.01 -11.55 -35.23
CA GLU A 229 -23.24 -10.42 -35.71
C GLU A 229 -23.71 -10.06 -37.15
N ALA A 230 -23.85 -8.79 -37.46
CA ALA A 230 -24.14 -8.29 -38.78
C ALA A 230 -22.97 -7.49 -39.35
N SER A 231 -22.55 -7.77 -40.56
CA SER A 231 -21.65 -6.90 -41.31
C SER A 231 -22.48 -5.97 -42.20
N ILE A 232 -22.55 -4.72 -41.79
CA ILE A 232 -23.42 -3.71 -42.42
C ILE A 232 -22.59 -2.92 -43.43
N LYS A 233 -23.01 -2.95 -44.70
CA LYS A 233 -22.39 -2.18 -45.79
C LYS A 233 -23.23 -0.92 -46.08
N VAL A 234 -22.60 0.20 -46.16
CA VAL A 234 -23.17 1.49 -46.54
C VAL A 234 -22.36 2.13 -47.69
N ASN A 235 -22.86 3.16 -48.29
CA ASN A 235 -22.20 3.79 -49.45
C ASN A 235 -20.73 4.19 -49.21
N GLN A 236 -20.35 4.54 -48.01
CA GLN A 236 -19.02 5.04 -47.67
C GLN A 236 -18.15 4.06 -46.84
N GLY A 237 -18.58 2.81 -46.66
CA GLY A 237 -17.83 1.83 -45.88
C GLY A 237 -18.63 0.67 -45.35
N SER A 238 -18.10 0.03 -44.33
CA SER A 238 -18.77 -1.07 -43.61
C SER A 238 -18.45 -1.02 -42.14
N PHE A 239 -19.37 -1.50 -41.31
CA PHE A 239 -19.16 -1.65 -39.86
C PHE A 239 -19.86 -2.92 -39.37
N LYS A 240 -19.43 -3.36 -38.18
CA LYS A 240 -20.03 -4.53 -37.51
C LYS A 240 -21.10 -4.07 -36.55
N GLY A 241 -22.22 -4.74 -36.58
CA GLY A 241 -23.31 -4.61 -35.62
C GLY A 241 -23.47 -5.88 -34.81
N VAL A 242 -23.84 -5.74 -33.56
CA VAL A 242 -24.15 -6.86 -32.64
C VAL A 242 -25.59 -6.74 -32.17
N LEU A 243 -26.19 -7.89 -31.86
CA LEU A 243 -27.55 -7.91 -31.32
C LEU A 243 -27.63 -7.09 -30.02
N SER A 244 -28.63 -6.22 -29.91
CA SER A 244 -28.89 -5.43 -28.71
C SER A 244 -30.32 -5.66 -28.19
N PRO A 245 -30.49 -6.10 -26.92
CA PRO A 245 -29.45 -6.50 -25.96
C PRO A 245 -28.68 -7.73 -26.44
N THR A 246 -27.39 -7.82 -26.05
CA THR A 246 -26.54 -8.96 -26.38
C THR A 246 -27.15 -10.23 -25.79
N GLN A 247 -27.28 -11.26 -26.62
CA GLN A 247 -27.83 -12.57 -26.23
C GLN A 247 -26.93 -13.69 -26.77
N ARG A 248 -26.65 -14.67 -25.92
CA ARG A 248 -25.93 -15.90 -26.25
C ARG A 248 -26.92 -17.04 -26.37
N PHE A 249 -26.77 -17.83 -27.40
CA PHE A 249 -27.60 -19.00 -27.66
C PHE A 249 -26.77 -20.26 -27.43
N LYS A 250 -27.39 -21.29 -26.83
CA LYS A 250 -26.70 -22.55 -26.50
C LYS A 250 -26.53 -23.46 -27.72
N SER A 251 -27.39 -23.32 -28.73
CA SER A 251 -27.32 -24.08 -29.96
C SER A 251 -27.58 -23.20 -31.18
N GLN A 252 -27.15 -23.67 -32.34
CA GLN A 252 -27.43 -23.04 -33.63
C GLN A 252 -28.93 -23.03 -33.94
N GLU A 253 -29.66 -24.05 -33.54
CA GLU A 253 -31.10 -24.17 -33.74
C GLU A 253 -31.86 -23.10 -32.95
N GLU A 254 -31.49 -22.90 -31.70
CA GLU A 254 -32.05 -21.83 -30.85
C GLU A 254 -31.81 -20.44 -31.49
N LEU A 255 -30.58 -20.20 -31.99
CA LEU A 255 -30.22 -18.95 -32.67
C LEU A 255 -31.06 -18.77 -33.94
N LEU A 256 -31.17 -19.83 -34.80
CA LEU A 256 -31.95 -19.74 -36.06
C LEU A 256 -33.43 -19.49 -35.78
N SER A 257 -34.00 -20.17 -34.77
CA SER A 257 -35.38 -19.94 -34.33
C SER A 257 -35.59 -18.51 -33.87
N PHE A 258 -34.66 -17.96 -33.08
CA PHE A 258 -34.70 -16.57 -32.66
C PHE A 258 -34.65 -15.61 -33.85
N VAL A 259 -33.69 -15.77 -34.77
CA VAL A 259 -33.56 -14.93 -35.98
C VAL A 259 -34.83 -14.95 -36.81
N SER A 260 -35.40 -16.17 -37.04
CA SER A 260 -36.63 -16.34 -37.77
C SER A 260 -37.84 -15.66 -37.10
N SER A 261 -37.89 -15.74 -35.75
CA SER A 261 -38.94 -15.04 -34.97
C SER A 261 -38.91 -13.52 -35.11
N LYS A 262 -37.76 -12.94 -35.50
CA LYS A 262 -37.56 -11.54 -35.79
C LYS A 262 -37.74 -11.19 -37.28
N GLN A 263 -38.25 -12.11 -38.10
CA GLN A 263 -38.40 -11.95 -39.54
C GLN A 263 -37.09 -11.65 -40.27
N ALA A 264 -35.95 -12.02 -39.68
CA ALA A 264 -34.63 -11.88 -40.25
C ALA A 264 -34.12 -13.21 -40.82
N LYS A 265 -33.09 -13.19 -41.64
CA LYS A 265 -32.45 -14.36 -42.27
C LYS A 265 -30.94 -14.31 -42.04
N ILE A 266 -30.32 -15.49 -41.91
CA ILE A 266 -28.87 -15.61 -41.98
C ILE A 266 -28.46 -15.47 -43.46
N GLY A 267 -27.46 -14.62 -43.71
CA GLY A 267 -26.95 -14.28 -45.02
C GLY A 267 -27.22 -12.81 -45.40
N ASN A 268 -27.07 -12.51 -46.70
CA ASN A 268 -27.25 -11.14 -47.19
C ASN A 268 -28.73 -10.76 -47.26
N GLN A 269 -29.07 -9.67 -46.67
CA GLN A 269 -30.38 -9.07 -46.73
C GLN A 269 -30.30 -7.55 -46.70
N GLU A 270 -31.29 -6.90 -47.26
CA GLU A 270 -31.41 -5.44 -47.14
C GLU A 270 -31.88 -5.07 -45.74
N GLY A 271 -31.27 -4.05 -45.17
CA GLY A 271 -31.66 -3.45 -43.91
C GLY A 271 -31.74 -1.93 -44.08
N ARG A 272 -32.32 -1.27 -43.08
CA ARG A 272 -32.33 0.19 -43.02
C ARG A 272 -31.84 0.63 -41.64
N ILE A 273 -31.21 1.77 -41.60
CA ILE A 273 -30.86 2.44 -40.37
C ILE A 273 -32.17 2.95 -39.75
N ALA A 274 -32.48 2.46 -38.55
CA ALA A 274 -33.67 2.83 -37.81
C ALA A 274 -33.43 4.07 -36.94
N ASP A 275 -32.24 4.21 -36.37
CA ASP A 275 -31.89 5.36 -35.54
C ASP A 275 -30.36 5.58 -35.53
N VAL A 276 -29.96 6.85 -35.40
CA VAL A 276 -28.56 7.26 -35.23
C VAL A 276 -28.51 8.31 -34.13
N GLN A 277 -27.81 7.98 -33.06
CA GLN A 277 -27.61 8.88 -31.92
C GLN A 277 -26.11 9.11 -31.71
N THR A 278 -25.68 10.36 -31.79
CA THR A 278 -24.34 10.78 -31.46
C THR A 278 -24.36 11.50 -30.11
N LYS A 279 -23.47 11.11 -29.19
CA LYS A 279 -23.34 11.73 -27.89
C LYS A 279 -21.87 12.02 -27.63
N GLU A 280 -21.61 13.23 -27.17
CA GLU A 280 -20.28 13.54 -26.61
C GLU A 280 -20.06 12.75 -25.31
N LYS A 281 -18.93 12.11 -25.21
CA LYS A 281 -18.47 11.35 -24.07
C LYS A 281 -17.17 11.92 -23.58
N LYS A 282 -16.93 11.75 -22.30
CA LYS A 282 -15.64 12.10 -21.72
C LYS A 282 -15.08 10.98 -20.88
N THR A 283 -13.76 10.82 -20.96
CA THR A 283 -13.00 9.94 -20.07
C THR A 283 -12.11 10.79 -19.20
N ASN A 284 -12.30 10.68 -17.90
CA ASN A 284 -11.46 11.37 -16.93
C ASN A 284 -10.04 10.77 -16.89
N SER A 285 -9.07 11.58 -16.49
CA SER A 285 -7.73 11.10 -16.17
C SER A 285 -7.77 9.98 -15.13
N PRO A 286 -6.79 9.06 -15.11
CA PRO A 286 -6.73 7.98 -14.12
C PRO A 286 -6.79 8.52 -12.68
N SER A 287 -7.33 7.72 -11.76
CA SER A 287 -7.24 8.01 -10.33
C SER A 287 -5.78 7.95 -9.87
N LEU A 288 -5.46 8.66 -8.79
CA LEU A 288 -4.17 8.52 -8.13
C LEU A 288 -4.00 7.11 -7.57
N PHE A 289 -2.81 6.76 -7.13
CA PHE A 289 -2.52 5.40 -6.71
C PHE A 289 -2.68 5.19 -5.20
N SER A 290 -3.38 4.11 -4.84
CA SER A 290 -3.12 3.37 -3.62
C SER A 290 -1.97 2.37 -3.86
N LEU A 291 -1.45 1.72 -2.80
CA LEU A 291 -0.41 0.71 -2.96
C LEU A 291 -0.86 -0.43 -3.88
N SER A 292 -2.03 -0.98 -3.65
CA SER A 292 -2.54 -2.12 -4.42
C SER A 292 -2.76 -1.78 -5.90
N SER A 293 -3.32 -0.60 -6.19
CA SER A 293 -3.53 -0.15 -7.58
C SER A 293 -2.20 0.12 -8.30
N LEU A 294 -1.20 0.68 -7.59
CA LEU A 294 0.14 0.88 -8.14
C LEU A 294 0.83 -0.46 -8.42
N GLN A 295 0.79 -1.41 -7.48
CA GLN A 295 1.34 -2.76 -7.66
C GLN A 295 0.73 -3.46 -8.87
N SER A 296 -0.60 -3.38 -9.02
CA SER A 296 -1.31 -3.94 -10.17
C SER A 296 -0.86 -3.29 -11.49
N LYS A 297 -0.74 -1.96 -11.51
CA LYS A 297 -0.31 -1.23 -12.70
C LYS A 297 1.15 -1.50 -13.07
N VAL A 298 2.02 -1.54 -12.09
CA VAL A 298 3.45 -1.87 -12.27
C VAL A 298 3.62 -3.31 -12.76
N ASN A 299 2.86 -4.26 -12.22
CA ASN A 299 2.86 -5.63 -12.72
C ASN A 299 2.38 -5.72 -14.16
N GLN A 300 1.29 -5.01 -14.49
CA GLN A 300 0.76 -4.97 -15.87
C GLN A 300 1.81 -4.44 -16.86
N LEU A 301 2.47 -3.33 -16.54
CA LEU A 301 3.40 -2.63 -17.44
C LEU A 301 4.80 -3.24 -17.47
N TYR A 302 5.32 -3.65 -16.31
CA TYR A 302 6.75 -3.97 -16.13
C TYR A 302 6.98 -5.39 -15.60
N LYS A 303 5.91 -6.19 -15.38
CA LYS A 303 5.96 -7.56 -14.86
C LYS A 303 6.66 -7.72 -13.51
N ALA A 304 6.81 -6.62 -12.74
CA ALA A 304 7.36 -6.68 -11.39
C ALA A 304 6.33 -7.22 -10.39
N THR A 305 6.79 -7.95 -9.41
CA THR A 305 5.95 -8.49 -8.33
C THR A 305 5.51 -7.39 -7.36
N ALA A 306 4.47 -7.65 -6.57
CA ALA A 306 4.01 -6.74 -5.53
C ALA A 306 5.13 -6.42 -4.51
N SER A 307 5.93 -7.42 -4.13
CA SER A 307 7.06 -7.24 -3.21
C SER A 307 8.17 -6.36 -3.81
N GLN A 308 8.54 -6.58 -5.07
CA GLN A 308 9.52 -5.73 -5.77
C GLN A 308 9.03 -4.29 -5.87
N THR A 309 7.75 -4.10 -6.20
CA THR A 309 7.12 -2.77 -6.27
C THR A 309 7.18 -2.08 -4.92
N LEU A 310 6.78 -2.74 -3.84
CA LEU A 310 6.82 -2.17 -2.49
C LEU A 310 8.24 -1.80 -2.07
N LYS A 311 9.24 -2.66 -2.34
CA LYS A 311 10.66 -2.38 -2.05
C LYS A 311 11.17 -1.14 -2.80
N ALA A 312 10.84 -1.02 -4.08
CA ALA A 312 11.21 0.14 -4.89
C ALA A 312 10.53 1.42 -4.37
N MET A 313 9.24 1.34 -4.02
CA MET A 313 8.49 2.44 -3.43
C MET A 313 9.07 2.89 -2.09
N GLN A 314 9.45 1.96 -1.22
CA GLN A 314 10.08 2.26 0.05
C GLN A 314 11.38 3.05 -0.16
N GLY A 315 12.20 2.66 -1.14
CA GLY A 315 13.42 3.40 -1.51
C GLY A 315 13.12 4.82 -2.00
N LEU A 316 12.07 5.01 -2.81
CA LEU A 316 11.66 6.33 -3.30
C LEU A 316 11.10 7.23 -2.18
N TYR A 317 10.38 6.66 -1.22
CA TYR A 317 9.94 7.38 -0.01
C TYR A 317 11.13 7.80 0.86
N GLU A 318 12.08 6.92 1.12
CA GLU A 318 13.30 7.22 1.89
C GLU A 318 14.20 8.24 1.20
N ALA A 319 14.21 8.24 -0.14
CA ALA A 319 14.84 9.26 -0.98
C ALA A 319 14.05 10.59 -0.99
N LYS A 320 12.89 10.68 -0.32
CA LYS A 320 12.03 11.87 -0.24
C LYS A 320 11.45 12.30 -1.58
N LEU A 321 11.22 11.37 -2.48
CA LEU A 321 10.71 11.63 -3.84
C LEU A 321 9.21 11.32 -3.97
N LEU A 322 8.72 10.35 -3.21
CA LEU A 322 7.30 9.99 -3.15
C LEU A 322 6.79 10.02 -1.71
N SER A 323 5.49 10.14 -1.55
CA SER A 323 4.80 10.02 -0.27
C SER A 323 4.84 8.58 0.25
N TYR A 324 4.37 8.37 1.49
CA TYR A 324 4.37 7.07 2.16
C TYR A 324 3.67 5.99 1.31
N PRO A 325 4.32 4.82 1.13
CA PRO A 325 3.83 3.84 0.16
C PRO A 325 2.62 3.01 0.63
N ARG A 326 2.45 2.80 1.95
CA ARG A 326 1.38 1.94 2.47
C ARG A 326 0.10 2.74 2.68
N THR A 327 -0.66 2.92 1.62
CA THR A 327 -1.95 3.60 1.62
C THR A 327 -2.98 2.82 0.82
N ASP A 328 -4.19 2.76 1.32
CA ASP A 328 -5.32 2.09 0.69
C ASP A 328 -6.21 3.04 -0.12
N THR A 329 -5.96 4.36 -0.02
CA THR A 329 -6.79 5.36 -0.67
C THR A 329 -6.13 5.95 -1.93
N PRO A 330 -6.90 6.20 -3.01
CA PRO A 330 -6.48 6.96 -4.17
C PRO A 330 -6.78 8.47 -4.04
N PHE A 331 -7.15 8.96 -2.85
CA PHE A 331 -7.53 10.34 -2.62
C PHE A 331 -6.45 11.15 -1.93
N ILE A 332 -6.48 12.47 -2.14
CA ILE A 332 -5.65 13.47 -1.47
C ILE A 332 -6.54 14.50 -0.78
N THR A 333 -5.97 15.32 0.10
CA THR A 333 -6.64 16.48 0.69
C THR A 333 -6.41 17.74 -0.15
N GLU A 334 -7.08 18.83 0.21
CA GLU A 334 -6.87 20.14 -0.43
C GLU A 334 -5.43 20.66 -0.26
N ASN A 335 -4.77 20.32 0.84
CA ASN A 335 -3.38 20.71 1.09
C ASN A 335 -2.42 20.06 0.10
N GLU A 336 -2.57 18.74 -0.15
CA GLU A 336 -1.77 18.06 -1.16
C GLU A 336 -2.09 18.59 -2.56
N PHE A 337 -3.36 18.84 -2.89
CA PHE A 337 -3.71 19.44 -4.16
C PHE A 337 -3.02 20.79 -4.38
N ALA A 338 -3.04 21.66 -3.37
CA ALA A 338 -2.42 22.99 -3.46
C ALA A 338 -0.92 22.91 -3.75
N TYR A 339 -0.18 22.03 -3.03
CA TYR A 339 1.24 21.93 -3.28
C TYR A 339 1.56 21.23 -4.62
N LEU A 340 0.78 20.25 -5.05
CA LEU A 340 0.94 19.60 -6.36
C LEU A 340 0.72 20.61 -7.49
N LYS A 341 -0.31 21.44 -7.37
CA LYS A 341 -0.60 22.55 -8.29
C LYS A 341 0.59 23.51 -8.39
N ALA A 342 1.14 23.92 -7.23
CA ALA A 342 2.28 24.82 -7.19
C ALA A 342 3.58 24.23 -7.79
N ASN A 343 3.72 22.91 -7.85
CA ASN A 343 4.88 22.23 -8.39
C ASN A 343 4.63 21.58 -9.77
N PHE A 344 3.48 21.81 -10.40
CA PHE A 344 3.10 21.20 -11.68
C PHE A 344 4.18 21.38 -12.76
N GLY A 345 4.74 22.61 -12.92
CA GLY A 345 5.79 22.87 -13.89
C GLY A 345 7.08 22.06 -13.68
N LYS A 346 7.42 21.74 -12.40
CA LYS A 346 8.56 20.84 -12.13
C LYS A 346 8.28 19.42 -12.57
N TYR A 347 7.05 18.94 -12.36
CA TYR A 347 6.65 17.58 -12.74
C TYR A 347 6.51 17.41 -14.24
N SER A 348 5.90 18.38 -14.95
CA SER A 348 5.85 18.36 -16.41
C SER A 348 7.24 18.46 -17.03
N GLY A 349 8.12 19.32 -16.49
CA GLY A 349 9.52 19.41 -16.89
C GLY A 349 10.30 18.12 -16.69
N PHE A 350 10.09 17.40 -15.60
CA PHE A 350 10.68 16.06 -15.39
C PHE A 350 10.25 15.05 -16.46
N LEU A 351 9.00 15.15 -16.92
CA LEU A 351 8.48 14.29 -18.01
C LEU A 351 8.99 14.73 -19.41
N GLY A 352 9.71 15.85 -19.51
CA GLY A 352 10.10 16.43 -20.79
C GLY A 352 8.92 16.96 -21.61
N LEU A 353 7.83 17.33 -20.93
CA LEU A 353 6.58 17.77 -21.56
C LEU A 353 6.32 19.24 -21.24
N ASP A 354 6.00 20.02 -22.26
CA ASP A 354 5.48 21.37 -22.10
C ASP A 354 3.95 21.28 -22.08
N LEU A 355 3.38 21.34 -20.88
CA LEU A 355 1.95 21.13 -20.64
C LEU A 355 1.35 22.34 -19.95
N GLU A 356 0.17 22.73 -20.43
CA GLU A 356 -0.65 23.75 -19.78
C GLU A 356 -1.61 23.09 -18.77
N MET A 357 -1.71 23.69 -17.58
CA MET A 357 -2.63 23.27 -16.54
C MET A 357 -4.03 23.80 -16.87
N VAL A 358 -4.98 22.88 -17.04
CA VAL A 358 -6.39 23.22 -17.35
C VAL A 358 -7.26 23.08 -16.10
N GLN A 359 -7.09 22.01 -15.33
CA GLN A 359 -7.88 21.73 -14.13
C GLN A 359 -7.20 22.37 -12.90
N THR A 360 -7.60 23.60 -12.60
CA THR A 360 -6.98 24.41 -11.52
C THR A 360 -7.72 24.31 -10.19
N GLU A 361 -8.90 23.69 -10.16
CA GLU A 361 -9.73 23.53 -8.97
C GLU A 361 -9.80 22.07 -8.50
N PRO A 362 -9.94 21.83 -7.19
CA PRO A 362 -10.05 20.48 -6.64
C PRO A 362 -11.27 19.73 -7.20
N ARG A 363 -11.05 18.57 -7.78
CA ARG A 363 -12.13 17.68 -8.24
C ARG A 363 -12.33 16.54 -7.25
N LYS A 364 -13.58 16.26 -6.84
CA LYS A 364 -13.94 15.17 -5.90
C LYS A 364 -13.43 13.79 -6.31
N ARG A 365 -13.09 13.59 -7.58
CA ARG A 365 -12.48 12.37 -8.07
C ARG A 365 -11.10 12.11 -7.47
N TYR A 366 -10.38 13.15 -7.07
CA TYR A 366 -9.01 13.09 -6.57
C TYR A 366 -8.89 13.68 -5.17
N VAL A 367 -9.65 14.73 -4.89
CA VAL A 367 -9.57 15.51 -3.66
C VAL A 367 -10.82 15.25 -2.83
N ASP A 368 -10.68 14.43 -1.80
CA ASP A 368 -11.74 14.11 -0.86
C ASP A 368 -11.13 13.77 0.50
N GLY A 369 -10.95 14.78 1.35
CA GLY A 369 -10.34 14.63 2.68
C GLY A 369 -11.09 13.65 3.60
N SER A 370 -12.40 13.44 3.38
CA SER A 370 -13.16 12.47 4.19
C SER A 370 -12.78 11.01 3.91
N LYS A 371 -12.11 10.74 2.77
CA LYS A 371 -11.61 9.43 2.37
C LYS A 371 -10.11 9.25 2.60
N VAL A 372 -9.47 10.23 3.20
CA VAL A 372 -8.08 10.19 3.64
C VAL A 372 -8.09 9.98 5.14
N GLN A 373 -7.85 8.75 5.58
CA GLN A 373 -7.83 8.40 7.01
C GLN A 373 -6.43 8.58 7.60
N GLU A 374 -5.55 7.60 7.39
CA GLU A 374 -4.18 7.60 7.91
C GLU A 374 -3.22 8.26 6.91
N HIS A 375 -3.34 7.91 5.64
CA HIS A 375 -2.48 8.36 4.55
C HIS A 375 -3.30 8.78 3.34
N HIS A 376 -2.79 9.75 2.60
CA HIS A 376 -3.29 10.10 1.27
C HIS A 376 -2.71 9.19 0.19
N ALA A 377 -3.19 9.33 -1.05
CA ALA A 377 -2.66 8.61 -2.22
C ALA A 377 -1.13 8.78 -2.39
N ILE A 378 -0.53 7.84 -3.12
CA ILE A 378 0.89 7.91 -3.50
C ILE A 378 1.06 9.03 -4.53
N ILE A 379 1.82 10.06 -4.17
CA ILE A 379 2.07 11.26 -4.97
C ILE A 379 3.54 11.67 -4.90
N PRO A 380 4.06 12.43 -5.88
CA PRO A 380 5.40 12.98 -5.81
C PRO A 380 5.48 14.06 -4.72
N THR A 381 6.64 14.18 -4.10
CA THR A 381 6.97 15.28 -3.18
C THR A 381 7.35 16.55 -3.94
N LYS A 382 7.65 17.64 -3.24
CA LYS A 382 8.16 18.88 -3.84
C LYS A 382 9.53 18.71 -4.49
N GLN A 383 10.24 17.62 -4.16
CA GLN A 383 11.55 17.30 -4.73
C GLN A 383 11.38 16.51 -6.02
N VAL A 384 12.04 16.99 -7.07
CA VAL A 384 12.21 16.25 -8.32
C VAL A 384 13.66 15.76 -8.37
N PRO A 385 13.91 14.48 -8.69
CA PRO A 385 15.26 13.94 -8.71
C PRO A 385 16.13 14.66 -9.75
N THR A 386 17.36 14.96 -9.36
CA THR A 386 18.39 15.43 -10.30
C THR A 386 18.84 14.27 -11.21
N GLU A 387 19.49 14.58 -12.32
CA GLU A 387 20.07 13.55 -13.22
C GLU A 387 21.00 12.59 -12.47
N SER A 388 21.84 13.12 -11.56
CA SER A 388 22.70 12.31 -10.70
C SER A 388 21.92 11.40 -9.74
N ALA A 389 20.78 11.85 -9.22
CA ALA A 389 19.91 11.01 -8.39
C ALA A 389 19.23 9.94 -9.23
N LEU A 390 18.74 10.28 -10.43
CA LEU A 390 18.14 9.31 -11.36
C LEU A 390 19.15 8.22 -11.79
N ALA A 391 20.42 8.58 -12.03
CA ALA A 391 21.46 7.64 -12.38
C ALA A 391 21.76 6.60 -11.28
N LYS A 392 21.51 6.95 -10.01
CA LYS A 392 21.68 6.06 -8.85
C LYS A 392 20.49 5.14 -8.59
N MET A 393 19.33 5.43 -9.17
CA MET A 393 18.13 4.60 -9.03
C MET A 393 18.23 3.36 -9.90
N ASP A 394 17.65 2.26 -9.42
CA ASP A 394 17.40 1.12 -10.29
C ASP A 394 16.32 1.43 -11.34
N ASP A 395 16.22 0.58 -12.35
CA ASP A 395 15.30 0.78 -13.47
C ASP A 395 13.82 0.77 -13.02
N LEU A 396 13.47 -0.08 -12.05
CA LEU A 396 12.11 -0.16 -11.53
C LEU A 396 11.74 1.11 -10.74
N GLN A 397 12.65 1.64 -9.94
CA GLN A 397 12.44 2.89 -9.21
C GLN A 397 12.19 4.06 -10.18
N ARG A 398 13.00 4.20 -11.23
CA ARG A 398 12.79 5.24 -12.27
C ARG A 398 11.43 5.13 -12.94
N LYS A 399 11.04 3.92 -13.33
CA LYS A 399 9.75 3.63 -13.97
C LYS A 399 8.56 3.93 -13.06
N ILE A 400 8.64 3.55 -11.79
CA ILE A 400 7.59 3.82 -10.80
C ILE A 400 7.47 5.32 -10.55
N TYR A 401 8.60 6.02 -10.34
CA TYR A 401 8.57 7.47 -10.13
C TYR A 401 7.93 8.19 -11.32
N ALA A 402 8.36 7.88 -12.55
CA ALA A 402 7.79 8.45 -13.75
C ALA A 402 6.28 8.16 -13.90
N LEU A 403 5.86 6.94 -13.57
CA LEU A 403 4.45 6.53 -13.61
C LEU A 403 3.59 7.34 -12.63
N VAL A 404 4.07 7.51 -11.40
CA VAL A 404 3.36 8.29 -10.37
C VAL A 404 3.28 9.77 -10.77
N VAL A 405 4.40 10.37 -11.20
CA VAL A 405 4.44 11.74 -11.69
C VAL A 405 3.50 11.95 -12.87
N LYS A 406 3.52 11.05 -13.86
CA LYS A 406 2.64 11.11 -15.04
C LYS A 406 1.16 11.07 -14.64
N THR A 407 0.80 10.20 -13.71
CA THR A 407 -0.59 10.08 -13.23
C THR A 407 -1.01 11.33 -12.46
N THR A 408 -0.12 11.89 -11.65
CA THR A 408 -0.36 13.13 -10.91
C THR A 408 -0.54 14.33 -11.86
N VAL A 409 0.33 14.47 -12.85
CA VAL A 409 0.22 15.54 -13.87
C VAL A 409 -1.08 15.43 -14.64
N ALA A 410 -1.48 14.21 -15.02
CA ALA A 410 -2.72 13.96 -15.75
C ALA A 410 -3.98 14.45 -15.00
N MET A 411 -3.95 14.54 -13.67
CA MET A 411 -5.05 15.10 -12.87
C MET A 411 -5.36 16.57 -13.23
N PHE A 412 -4.35 17.31 -13.67
CA PHE A 412 -4.45 18.74 -14.00
C PHE A 412 -4.73 19.01 -15.49
N LEU A 413 -4.76 17.96 -16.33
CA LEU A 413 -4.99 18.06 -17.76
C LEU A 413 -6.50 17.96 -18.09
N PRO A 414 -6.90 18.36 -19.30
CA PRO A 414 -8.30 18.21 -19.75
C PRO A 414 -8.70 16.74 -19.80
N ASP A 415 -9.98 16.48 -19.59
CA ASP A 415 -10.55 15.17 -19.83
C ASP A 415 -10.50 14.84 -21.33
N TYR A 416 -10.36 13.57 -21.69
CA TYR A 416 -10.40 13.12 -23.07
C TYR A 416 -11.86 13.13 -23.56
N LEU A 417 -12.14 13.99 -24.55
CA LEU A 417 -13.46 14.11 -25.17
C LEU A 417 -13.50 13.28 -26.46
N TYR A 418 -14.61 12.58 -26.67
CA TYR A 418 -14.86 11.80 -27.87
C TYR A 418 -16.36 11.74 -28.17
N GLU A 419 -16.70 11.49 -29.41
CA GLU A 419 -18.07 11.22 -29.80
C GLU A 419 -18.32 9.72 -29.89
N GLU A 420 -19.41 9.29 -29.26
CA GLU A 420 -19.94 7.92 -29.39
C GLU A 420 -21.17 7.96 -30.25
N THR A 421 -21.11 7.33 -31.41
CA THR A 421 -22.29 7.21 -32.30
C THR A 421 -22.86 5.80 -32.19
N LYS A 422 -24.11 5.69 -31.75
CA LYS A 422 -24.90 4.49 -31.77
C LYS A 422 -25.77 4.46 -33.01
N ILE A 423 -25.69 3.37 -33.78
CA ILE A 423 -26.51 3.13 -34.97
C ILE A 423 -27.39 1.93 -34.68
N GLN A 424 -28.69 2.10 -34.85
CA GLN A 424 -29.67 1.00 -34.84
C GLN A 424 -30.08 0.67 -36.26
N THR A 425 -30.04 -0.58 -36.60
CA THR A 425 -30.42 -1.12 -37.90
C THR A 425 -31.48 -2.20 -37.74
#